data_5646ea3f8103fbc1f25ceba55659b542
#
_entry.id   5646ea3f8103fbc1f25ceba55659b542
#
_cell.length_a   1.000
_cell.length_b   1.000
_cell.length_c   1.000
_cell.angle_alpha   90.00
_cell.angle_beta   90.00
_cell.angle_gamma   90.00
#
_symmetry.space_group_name_H-M   'P 1'
#
loop_
_entity.id
_entity.type
_entity.pdbx_description
1 polymer ?
#
loop_
_entity_poly.entity_id
_entity_poly.type
_entity_poly.pdbx_seq_one_letter_code
_entity_poly.pdbx_strand_id
1 'polypeptide(L)'
;MPQGGIDENENPEEAVWREMMEEIGTNKASLIASSKEWISYDIPSEILSTLPWGNEYMGQIQKWFLFNFNGDDRDINVGTKNPEFSDWKWMNYDEITHNAVPFKKNVYQKIQSEFKNVLKDV
;
A
#
# COMPACT_ATOMS: atom_id res chain seq x y z
N MET A 1 1.94 -5.07 0.64
CA MET A 1 2.31 -3.66 0.82
C MET A 1 1.46 -3.05 1.90
N PRO A 2 2.03 -2.21 2.79
CA PRO A 2 1.24 -1.56 3.82
C PRO A 2 0.16 -0.67 3.23
N GLN A 3 -1.04 -0.74 3.79
CA GLN A 3 -2.13 0.16 3.44
C GLN A 3 -3.08 0.30 4.63
N GLY A 4 -3.75 1.44 4.72
CA GLY A 4 -4.72 1.66 5.77
C GLY A 4 -5.53 2.93 5.54
N GLY A 5 -6.47 3.17 6.45
CA GLY A 5 -7.36 4.32 6.39
C GLY A 5 -6.69 5.60 6.88
N ILE A 6 -7.20 6.72 6.41
CA ILE A 6 -6.78 8.04 6.85
C ILE A 6 -7.71 8.46 7.99
N ASP A 7 -7.13 8.80 9.15
CA ASP A 7 -7.91 9.22 10.30
C ASP A 7 -8.42 10.66 10.14
N GLU A 8 -9.43 11.00 10.92
CA GLU A 8 -9.95 12.37 10.93
C GLU A 8 -8.86 13.37 11.31
N ASN A 9 -8.79 14.48 10.58
CA ASN A 9 -7.75 15.52 10.74
C ASN A 9 -6.33 15.10 10.37
N GLU A 10 -6.17 13.93 9.75
CA GLU A 10 -4.89 13.42 9.28
C GLU A 10 -4.79 13.62 7.77
N ASN A 11 -3.65 14.10 7.27
CA ASN A 11 -3.44 14.14 5.81
C ASN A 11 -2.89 12.79 5.32
N PRO A 12 -2.95 12.52 4.00
CA PRO A 12 -2.50 11.24 3.46
C PRO A 12 -1.06 10.87 3.78
N GLU A 13 -0.14 11.83 3.79
CA GLU A 13 1.26 11.57 4.10
C GLU A 13 1.44 11.16 5.57
N GLU A 14 0.79 11.84 6.49
CA GLU A 14 0.81 11.46 7.89
C GLU A 14 0.26 10.05 8.09
N ALA A 15 -0.82 9.74 7.39
CA ALA A 15 -1.46 8.44 7.45
C ALA A 15 -0.53 7.32 6.99
N VAL A 16 0.20 7.52 5.88
CA VAL A 16 1.08 6.48 5.35
C VAL A 16 2.26 6.20 6.29
N TRP A 17 2.82 7.22 6.92
CA TRP A 17 3.87 7.01 7.92
C TRP A 17 3.37 6.21 9.13
N ARG A 18 2.19 6.56 9.63
CA ARG A 18 1.55 5.86 10.74
C ARG A 18 1.26 4.40 10.40
N GLU A 19 0.64 4.16 9.25
CA GLU A 19 0.30 2.81 8.80
C GLU A 19 1.55 1.95 8.57
N MET A 20 2.61 2.54 8.03
CA MET A 20 3.89 1.84 7.85
C MET A 20 4.40 1.33 9.20
N MET A 21 4.41 2.20 10.22
CA MET A 21 4.89 1.83 11.54
C MET A 21 4.00 0.77 12.19
N GLU A 22 2.68 0.87 12.03
CA GLU A 22 1.73 -0.09 12.58
C GLU A 22 1.83 -1.48 11.90
N GLU A 23 2.09 -1.52 10.61
CA GLU A 23 2.01 -2.76 9.83
C GLU A 23 3.35 -3.48 9.70
N ILE A 24 4.45 -2.76 9.57
CA ILE A 24 5.77 -3.37 9.39
C ILE A 24 6.78 -3.00 10.47
N GLY A 25 6.34 -2.26 11.50
CA GLY A 25 7.14 -2.01 12.69
C GLY A 25 8.33 -1.09 12.51
N THR A 26 8.45 -0.38 11.39
CA THR A 26 9.56 0.52 11.13
C THR A 26 9.13 1.71 10.29
N ASN A 27 9.84 2.82 10.44
CA ASN A 27 9.71 4.01 9.60
C ASN A 27 11.08 4.43 9.02
N LYS A 28 12.02 3.50 8.93
CA LYS A 28 13.35 3.75 8.37
C LYS A 28 13.29 3.83 6.85
N ALA A 29 12.68 4.90 6.35
CA ALA A 29 12.42 5.09 4.94
C ALA A 29 12.46 6.58 4.59
N SER A 30 12.74 6.88 3.33
CA SER A 30 12.68 8.23 2.80
C SER A 30 11.60 8.30 1.73
N LEU A 31 10.73 9.30 1.81
CA LEU A 31 9.70 9.51 0.80
C LEU A 31 10.34 10.01 -0.50
N ILE A 32 10.08 9.31 -1.60
CA ILE A 32 10.60 9.67 -2.92
C ILE A 32 9.53 10.39 -3.73
N ALA A 33 8.32 9.85 -3.78
CA ALA A 33 7.24 10.38 -4.60
C ALA A 33 5.88 9.94 -4.07
N SER A 34 4.84 10.66 -4.48
CA SER A 34 3.45 10.26 -4.22
C SER A 34 2.68 10.23 -5.53
N SER A 35 1.60 9.47 -5.58
CA SER A 35 0.72 9.47 -6.75
C SER A 35 0.12 10.86 -6.93
N LYS A 36 0.05 11.32 -8.18
CA LYS A 36 -0.50 12.66 -8.49
C LYS A 36 -1.98 12.73 -8.21
N GLU A 37 -2.68 11.62 -8.43
CA GLU A 37 -4.11 11.53 -8.27
C GLU A 37 -4.49 10.42 -7.31
N TRP A 38 -5.70 10.47 -6.81
CA TRP A 38 -6.30 9.37 -6.07
C TRP A 38 -6.68 8.29 -7.07
N ILE A 39 -6.36 7.02 -6.74
CA ILE A 39 -6.63 5.88 -7.60
C ILE A 39 -7.75 5.07 -6.98
N SER A 40 -8.83 4.87 -7.75
CA SER A 40 -9.98 4.11 -7.29
C SER A 40 -10.01 2.72 -7.91
N TYR A 41 -10.60 1.78 -7.20
CA TYR A 41 -10.94 0.48 -7.73
C TYR A 41 -12.21 -0.05 -7.09
N ASP A 42 -12.97 -0.85 -7.85
CA ASP A 42 -14.17 -1.50 -7.35
C ASP A 42 -13.83 -2.90 -6.86
N ILE A 43 -14.53 -3.33 -5.82
CA ILE A 43 -14.37 -4.68 -5.28
C ILE A 43 -15.53 -5.54 -5.78
N PRO A 44 -15.26 -6.74 -6.33
CA PRO A 44 -16.32 -7.63 -6.79
C PRO A 44 -17.35 -7.93 -5.69
N SER A 45 -18.62 -8.03 -6.07
CA SER A 45 -19.71 -8.20 -5.11
C SER A 45 -19.56 -9.47 -4.26
N GLU A 46 -19.00 -10.54 -4.83
CA GLU A 46 -18.76 -11.78 -4.09
C GLU A 46 -17.79 -11.56 -2.92
N ILE A 47 -16.83 -10.66 -3.09
CA ILE A 47 -15.86 -10.32 -2.04
C ILE A 47 -16.45 -9.33 -1.06
N LEU A 48 -17.21 -8.35 -1.54
CA LEU A 48 -17.87 -7.35 -0.69
C LEU A 48 -18.75 -8.01 0.38
N SER A 49 -19.44 -9.09 0.02
CA SER A 49 -20.32 -9.80 0.94
C SER A 49 -19.57 -10.42 2.12
N THR A 50 -18.26 -10.63 2.01
CA THR A 50 -17.43 -11.21 3.08
C THR A 50 -16.77 -10.19 3.97
N LEU A 51 -16.84 -8.89 3.62
CA LEU A 51 -16.17 -7.83 4.35
C LEU A 51 -17.13 -7.15 5.34
N PRO A 52 -16.65 -6.78 6.55
CA PRO A 52 -17.51 -6.09 7.54
C PRO A 52 -18.11 -4.78 7.01
N TRP A 53 -17.41 -4.08 6.11
CA TRP A 53 -17.85 -2.81 5.55
C TRP A 53 -18.43 -2.93 4.13
N GLY A 54 -18.55 -4.16 3.61
CA GLY A 54 -18.94 -4.41 2.22
C GLY A 54 -20.34 -3.94 1.84
N ASN A 55 -21.23 -3.75 2.82
CA ASN A 55 -22.56 -3.22 2.55
C ASN A 55 -22.60 -1.70 2.41
N GLU A 56 -21.53 -1.02 2.80
CA GLU A 56 -21.45 0.44 2.80
C GLU A 56 -20.65 1.00 1.63
N TYR A 57 -19.73 0.20 1.06
CA TYR A 57 -18.79 0.65 0.04
C TYR A 57 -18.73 -0.34 -1.11
N MET A 58 -18.56 0.18 -2.34
CA MET A 58 -18.38 -0.64 -3.55
C MET A 58 -16.90 -0.85 -3.90
N GLY A 59 -16.00 -0.10 -3.25
CA GLY A 59 -14.58 -0.13 -3.54
C GLY A 59 -13.80 0.81 -2.65
N GLN A 60 -12.60 1.16 -3.08
CA GLN A 60 -11.72 2.07 -2.34
C GLN A 60 -11.11 3.11 -3.27
N ILE A 61 -10.73 4.23 -2.67
CA ILE A 61 -9.94 5.28 -3.32
C ILE A 61 -8.64 5.38 -2.54
N GLN A 62 -7.50 5.32 -3.24
CA GLN A 62 -6.19 5.25 -2.60
C GLN A 62 -5.26 6.35 -3.09
N LYS A 63 -4.44 6.87 -2.16
CA LYS A 63 -3.28 7.69 -2.45
C LYS A 63 -2.05 6.84 -2.22
N TRP A 64 -1.15 6.79 -3.20
CA TRP A 64 0.05 5.94 -3.15
C TRP A 64 1.30 6.76 -2.93
N PHE A 65 2.25 6.16 -2.21
CA PHE A 65 3.53 6.79 -1.88
C PHE A 65 4.66 5.81 -2.17
N LEU A 66 5.74 6.32 -2.73
CA LEU A 66 6.95 5.55 -3.00
C LEU A 66 8.02 5.96 -2.01
N PHE A 67 8.58 4.98 -1.30
CA PHE A 67 9.65 5.19 -0.32
C PHE A 67 10.89 4.42 -0.71
N ASN A 68 12.06 4.99 -0.34
CA ASN A 68 13.30 4.23 -0.29
C ASN A 68 13.45 3.68 1.12
N PHE A 69 13.62 2.36 1.25
CA PHE A 69 13.82 1.74 2.55
C PHE A 69 15.29 1.89 2.97
N ASN A 70 15.53 2.49 4.12
CA ASN A 70 16.87 2.83 4.60
C ASN A 70 17.37 1.90 5.71
N GLY A 71 16.54 0.93 6.14
CA GLY A 71 16.89 -0.01 7.19
C GLY A 71 17.38 -1.35 6.67
N ASP A 72 17.49 -2.30 7.58
CA ASP A 72 17.79 -3.70 7.29
C ASP A 72 16.51 -4.53 7.31
N ASP A 73 16.57 -5.74 6.73
CA ASP A 73 15.44 -6.67 6.75
C ASP A 73 14.96 -6.96 8.19
N ARG A 74 15.89 -7.03 9.14
CA ARG A 74 15.56 -7.27 10.56
C ARG A 74 14.78 -6.13 11.22
N ASP A 75 14.75 -4.95 10.61
CA ASP A 75 13.94 -3.83 11.10
C ASP A 75 12.46 -4.02 10.78
N ILE A 76 12.15 -4.86 9.80
CA ILE A 76 10.77 -5.14 9.40
C ILE A 76 10.19 -6.18 10.35
N ASN A 77 9.11 -5.80 11.04
CA ASN A 77 8.42 -6.65 11.98
C ASN A 77 6.92 -6.62 11.71
N VAL A 78 6.41 -7.67 11.09
CA VAL A 78 4.98 -7.80 10.80
C VAL A 78 4.18 -8.34 11.99
N GLY A 79 4.87 -8.84 13.04
CA GLY A 79 4.25 -9.29 14.29
C GLY A 79 4.01 -8.14 15.27
N THR A 80 3.40 -7.06 14.80
CA THR A 80 3.07 -5.88 15.60
C THR A 80 1.84 -6.15 16.49
N LYS A 81 1.44 -5.16 17.30
CA LYS A 81 0.36 -5.31 18.28
C LYS A 81 -0.95 -5.81 17.66
N ASN A 82 -1.28 -5.30 16.47
CA ASN A 82 -2.48 -5.71 15.73
C ASN A 82 -2.03 -6.16 14.33
N PRO A 83 -1.44 -7.36 14.21
CA PRO A 83 -0.80 -7.77 12.95
C PRO A 83 -1.82 -7.98 11.82
N GLU A 84 -1.55 -7.38 10.67
CA GLU A 84 -2.33 -7.58 9.44
C GLU A 84 -1.66 -8.57 8.52
N PHE A 85 -0.37 -8.82 8.70
CA PHE A 85 0.41 -9.72 7.85
C PHE A 85 0.99 -10.85 8.68
N SER A 86 1.07 -12.05 8.09
CA SER A 86 1.72 -13.21 8.71
C SER A 86 3.19 -13.32 8.32
N ASP A 87 3.56 -12.77 7.16
CA ASP A 87 4.92 -12.86 6.63
C ASP A 87 5.14 -11.77 5.59
N TRP A 88 6.39 -11.59 5.15
CA TRP A 88 6.74 -10.62 4.12
C TRP A 88 7.93 -11.11 3.31
N LYS A 89 8.11 -10.53 2.11
CA LYS A 89 9.30 -10.77 1.28
C LYS A 89 9.55 -9.58 0.37
N TRP A 90 10.79 -9.41 -0.05
CA TRP A 90 11.13 -8.50 -1.13
C TRP A 90 10.73 -9.12 -2.46
N MET A 91 10.30 -8.26 -3.38
CA MET A 91 9.84 -8.68 -4.69
C MET A 91 10.34 -7.69 -5.74
N ASN A 92 10.68 -8.19 -6.93
CA ASN A 92 11.03 -7.32 -8.03
C ASN A 92 9.84 -6.45 -8.40
N TYR A 93 10.12 -5.19 -8.72
CA TYR A 93 9.10 -4.21 -9.08
C TYR A 93 8.18 -4.71 -10.20
N ASP A 94 8.77 -5.37 -11.22
CA ASP A 94 8.01 -5.86 -12.39
C ASP A 94 7.08 -7.02 -12.06
N GLU A 95 7.29 -7.71 -10.94
CA GLU A 95 6.49 -8.86 -10.53
C GLU A 95 5.27 -8.49 -9.67
N ILE A 96 5.19 -7.25 -9.20
CA ILE A 96 4.12 -6.82 -8.29
C ILE A 96 2.74 -7.00 -8.89
N THR A 97 2.55 -6.60 -10.13
CA THR A 97 1.24 -6.72 -10.81
C THR A 97 0.82 -8.16 -11.00
N HIS A 98 1.77 -9.05 -11.32
CA HIS A 98 1.48 -10.48 -11.53
C HIS A 98 1.00 -11.17 -10.26
N ASN A 99 1.46 -10.70 -9.11
CA ASN A 99 1.13 -11.29 -7.82
C ASN A 99 -0.05 -10.61 -7.13
N ALA A 100 -0.65 -9.62 -7.78
CA ALA A 100 -1.80 -8.91 -7.24
C ALA A 100 -3.09 -9.72 -7.45
N VAL A 101 -4.05 -9.54 -6.52
CA VAL A 101 -5.39 -10.07 -6.75
C VAL A 101 -5.99 -9.42 -8.00
N PRO A 102 -6.81 -10.16 -8.78
CA PRO A 102 -7.28 -9.67 -10.10
C PRO A 102 -7.92 -8.28 -10.10
N PHE A 103 -8.76 -7.97 -9.11
CA PHE A 103 -9.45 -6.68 -9.08
C PHE A 103 -8.54 -5.50 -8.71
N LYS A 104 -7.31 -5.75 -8.25
CA LYS A 104 -6.32 -4.72 -7.92
C LYS A 104 -5.25 -4.56 -9.01
N LYS A 105 -5.22 -5.41 -10.02
CA LYS A 105 -4.18 -5.36 -11.07
C LYS A 105 -4.12 -4.01 -11.77
N ASN A 106 -5.27 -3.41 -12.08
CA ASN A 106 -5.31 -2.10 -12.74
C ASN A 106 -4.68 -1.00 -11.88
N VAL A 107 -4.89 -1.05 -10.57
CA VAL A 107 -4.28 -0.11 -9.62
C VAL A 107 -2.76 -0.24 -9.66
N TYR A 108 -2.26 -1.47 -9.55
CA TYR A 108 -0.82 -1.73 -9.56
C TYR A 108 -0.16 -1.36 -10.88
N GLN A 109 -0.84 -1.58 -12.00
CA GLN A 109 -0.35 -1.16 -13.32
C GLN A 109 -0.19 0.36 -13.39
N LYS A 110 -1.17 1.11 -12.87
CA LYS A 110 -1.11 2.57 -12.83
C LYS A 110 0.04 3.05 -11.96
N ILE A 111 0.25 2.43 -10.79
CA ILE A 111 1.34 2.77 -9.88
C ILE A 111 2.70 2.47 -10.50
N GLN A 112 2.85 1.31 -11.13
CA GLN A 112 4.09 0.93 -11.80
C GLN A 112 4.43 1.91 -12.92
N SER A 113 3.43 2.31 -13.70
CA SER A 113 3.60 3.27 -14.79
C SER A 113 4.01 4.66 -14.26
N GLU A 114 3.34 5.12 -13.21
CA GLU A 114 3.58 6.45 -12.64
C GLU A 114 4.97 6.58 -12.02
N PHE A 115 5.41 5.57 -11.28
CA PHE A 115 6.69 5.60 -10.58
C PHE A 115 7.88 5.08 -11.40
N LYS A 116 7.63 4.55 -12.59
CA LYS A 116 8.68 3.98 -13.45
C LYS A 116 9.80 4.97 -13.73
N ASN A 117 9.48 6.20 -14.09
CA ASN A 117 10.48 7.21 -14.42
C ASN A 117 11.27 7.66 -13.19
N VAL A 118 10.61 7.70 -12.04
CA VAL A 118 11.26 8.05 -10.77
C VAL A 118 12.26 6.97 -10.38
N LEU A 119 11.89 5.70 -10.55
CA LEU A 119 12.75 4.56 -10.20
C LEU A 119 13.97 4.43 -11.09
N LYS A 120 13.94 4.94 -12.33
CA LYS A 120 15.11 4.95 -13.21
C LYS A 120 16.22 5.84 -12.71
N ASP A 121 15.89 6.86 -11.93
CA ASP A 121 16.84 7.87 -11.43
C ASP A 121 17.38 7.50 -10.03
N VAL A 122 16.99 6.36 -9.50
CA VAL A 122 17.36 5.92 -8.15
C VAL A 122 18.46 4.87 -8.16
#